data_c353041eb3a746846429cedac51cc4be
#
_entry.id   c353041eb3a746846429cedac51cc4be
#
_cell.length_a   1.000
_cell.length_b   1.000
_cell.length_c   1.000
_cell.angle_alpha   90.00
_cell.angle_beta   90.00
_cell.angle_gamma   90.00
#
_symmetry.space_group_name_H-M   'P 1'
#
loop_
_entity.id
_entity.type
_entity.pdbx_description
1 polymer ?
#
loop_
_entity_poly.entity_id
_entity_poly.type
_entity_poly.pdbx_seq_one_letter_code
_entity_poly.pdbx_strand_id
1 'polypeptide(L)'
;MIRIVFLFSLLIGQLMQMSWADEEADLAKLQQEINKLQQWLKDTESEHDKLNEKLRLSDEKIGALAKKIDDTRSQLNEERVRLKKLQAEQSQLRILKAEQKQQLAKQLTGAQKLGNQGSIKILLNQDDPQKISRMLKYYEYFNQARMESIQVLIINLKRLNNIEAEILAQQSALIKTENSLLKKNKQLGNEKKQHKNLLV
;
A
#
# COMPACT_ATOMS: atom_id res chain seq x y z
N MET A 1 47.08 94.79 30.70
CA MET A 1 47.32 93.37 30.90
C MET A 1 46.08 92.54 31.23
N ILE A 2 45.08 93.03 31.91
CA ILE A 2 43.89 92.23 32.31
C ILE A 2 43.01 91.83 31.11
N ARG A 3 42.94 92.61 30.02
CA ARG A 3 42.14 92.24 28.83
C ARG A 3 42.65 91.06 28.00
N ILE A 4 43.95 90.78 28.05
CA ILE A 4 44.60 89.65 27.32
C ILE A 4 44.31 88.38 28.03
N VAL A 5 44.31 88.41 29.38
CA VAL A 5 44.04 87.16 30.19
C VAL A 5 42.57 86.71 30.04
N PHE A 6 41.68 87.67 29.91
CA PHE A 6 40.23 87.35 29.70
C PHE A 6 39.95 86.76 28.32
N LEU A 7 40.63 87.18 27.28
CA LEU A 7 40.53 86.65 25.92
C LEU A 7 41.14 85.22 25.84
N PHE A 8 42.23 84.95 26.61
CA PHE A 8 42.88 83.63 26.66
C PHE A 8 42.05 82.64 27.44
N SER A 9 41.36 83.04 28.50
CA SER A 9 40.46 82.16 29.26
C SER A 9 39.19 81.79 28.48
N LEU A 10 38.67 82.70 27.61
CA LEU A 10 37.51 82.49 26.75
C LEU A 10 37.85 81.47 25.63
N LEU A 11 39.08 81.50 25.10
CA LEU A 11 39.56 80.63 24.04
C LEU A 11 39.80 79.20 24.54
N ILE A 12 40.26 78.99 25.78
CA ILE A 12 40.46 77.67 26.39
C ILE A 12 39.12 77.01 26.72
N GLY A 13 38.08 77.80 27.11
CA GLY A 13 36.73 77.29 27.38
C GLY A 13 36.03 76.71 26.13
N GLN A 14 36.32 77.27 24.93
CA GLN A 14 35.77 76.77 23.67
C GLN A 14 36.45 75.49 23.19
N LEU A 15 37.73 75.25 23.45
CA LEU A 15 38.44 74.04 23.08
C LEU A 15 38.05 72.82 23.94
N MET A 16 37.58 72.99 25.18
CA MET A 16 37.09 71.91 26.01
C MET A 16 35.67 71.43 25.64
N GLN A 17 34.84 72.28 25.04
CA GLN A 17 33.52 71.88 24.60
C GLN A 17 33.50 71.01 23.34
N MET A 18 34.55 71.07 22.53
CA MET A 18 34.64 70.32 21.29
C MET A 18 35.00 68.85 21.53
N SER A 19 35.63 68.50 22.66
CA SER A 19 35.99 67.10 22.97
C SER A 19 34.83 66.27 23.51
N TRP A 20 33.82 66.88 24.15
CA TRP A 20 32.68 66.15 24.70
C TRP A 20 31.60 65.85 23.65
N ALA A 21 31.47 66.66 22.62
CA ALA A 21 30.52 66.46 21.52
C ALA A 21 30.88 65.28 20.58
N ASP A 22 32.18 64.98 20.51
CA ASP A 22 32.68 63.86 19.67
C ASP A 22 32.49 62.52 20.41
N GLU A 23 32.62 62.48 21.74
CA GLU A 23 32.44 61.34 22.60
C GLU A 23 30.96 60.93 22.73
N GLU A 24 30.04 61.92 22.83
CA GLU A 24 28.59 61.67 22.79
C GLU A 24 28.11 61.15 21.40
N ALA A 25 28.68 61.62 20.33
CA ALA A 25 28.36 61.17 18.96
C ALA A 25 28.84 59.72 18.74
N ASP A 26 30.01 59.36 19.28
CA ASP A 26 30.53 57.98 19.21
C ASP A 26 29.76 57.02 20.10
N LEU A 27 29.33 57.43 21.32
CA LEU A 27 28.42 56.66 22.15
C LEU A 27 27.09 56.43 21.51
N ALA A 28 26.51 57.46 20.83
CA ALA A 28 25.23 57.32 20.09
C ALA A 28 25.35 56.33 18.93
N LYS A 29 26.46 56.35 18.17
CA LYS A 29 26.76 55.40 17.09
C LYS A 29 26.91 53.99 17.64
N LEU A 30 27.66 53.80 18.72
CA LEU A 30 27.87 52.48 19.34
C LEU A 30 26.54 51.92 19.88
N GLN A 31 25.70 52.77 20.47
CA GLN A 31 24.35 52.36 20.91
C GLN A 31 23.47 51.93 19.73
N GLN A 32 23.56 52.62 18.58
CA GLN A 32 22.85 52.29 17.36
C GLN A 32 23.33 50.95 16.77
N GLU A 33 24.65 50.68 16.79
CA GLU A 33 25.21 49.41 16.37
C GLU A 33 24.79 48.26 17.27
N ILE A 34 24.79 48.46 18.59
CA ILE A 34 24.29 47.49 19.57
C ILE A 34 22.84 47.15 19.28
N ASN A 35 21.98 48.16 19.07
CA ASN A 35 20.57 47.95 18.75
C ASN A 35 20.38 47.18 17.43
N LYS A 36 21.16 47.49 16.40
CA LYS A 36 21.16 46.77 15.11
C LYS A 36 21.58 45.31 15.30
N LEU A 37 22.64 45.05 16.06
CA LEU A 37 23.09 43.72 16.36
C LEU A 37 22.10 42.91 17.18
N GLN A 38 21.45 43.55 18.16
CA GLN A 38 20.38 42.92 18.94
C GLN A 38 19.19 42.55 18.06
N GLN A 39 18.79 43.46 17.16
CA GLN A 39 17.71 43.18 16.21
C GLN A 39 18.10 42.05 15.27
N TRP A 40 19.29 42.06 14.72
CA TRP A 40 19.80 41.00 13.84
C TRP A 40 19.85 39.64 14.54
N LEU A 41 20.32 39.60 15.80
CA LEU A 41 20.33 38.38 16.61
C LEU A 41 18.91 37.83 16.82
N LYS A 42 17.96 38.69 17.17
CA LYS A 42 16.56 38.29 17.37
C LYS A 42 15.92 37.77 16.09
N ASP A 43 16.19 38.41 14.95
CA ASP A 43 15.69 37.96 13.65
C ASP A 43 16.30 36.63 13.26
N THR A 44 17.61 36.45 13.45
CA THR A 44 18.33 35.19 13.18
C THR A 44 17.84 34.05 14.06
N GLU A 45 17.61 34.30 15.36
CA GLU A 45 17.06 33.31 16.30
C GLU A 45 15.64 32.90 15.86
N SER A 46 14.81 33.86 15.48
CA SER A 46 13.46 33.58 14.96
C SER A 46 13.49 32.76 13.64
N GLU A 47 14.42 33.04 12.74
CA GLU A 47 14.61 32.26 11.50
C GLU A 47 15.11 30.85 11.80
N HIS A 48 16.02 30.70 12.73
CA HIS A 48 16.52 29.39 13.19
C HIS A 48 15.40 28.54 13.79
N ASP A 49 14.54 29.13 14.64
CA ASP A 49 13.41 28.42 15.22
C ASP A 49 12.39 27.98 14.16
N LYS A 50 12.10 28.85 13.18
CA LYS A 50 11.23 28.50 12.05
C LYS A 50 11.82 27.38 11.19
N LEU A 51 13.12 27.37 11.00
CA LEU A 51 13.81 26.31 10.24
C LEU A 51 13.77 25.00 10.98
N ASN A 52 14.05 24.99 12.28
CA ASN A 52 13.96 23.80 13.14
C ASN A 52 12.54 23.20 13.14
N GLU A 53 11.52 24.03 13.21
CA GLU A 53 10.13 23.57 13.16
C GLU A 53 9.80 22.96 11.77
N LYS A 54 10.26 23.56 10.67
CA LYS A 54 10.11 23.00 9.33
C LYS A 54 10.82 21.65 9.19
N LEU A 55 12.03 21.52 9.73
CA LEU A 55 12.77 20.25 9.75
C LEU A 55 12.00 19.19 10.54
N ARG A 56 11.55 19.51 11.75
CA ARG A 56 10.75 18.60 12.58
C ARG A 56 9.49 18.10 11.84
N LEU A 57 8.73 19.02 11.22
CA LEU A 57 7.54 18.66 10.45
C LEU A 57 7.86 17.80 9.21
N SER A 58 9.00 18.06 8.58
CA SER A 58 9.48 17.26 7.44
C SER A 58 9.87 15.86 7.89
N ASP A 59 10.56 15.71 9.01
CA ASP A 59 10.93 14.41 9.58
C ASP A 59 9.69 13.59 9.96
N GLU A 60 8.70 14.22 10.57
CA GLU A 60 7.42 13.55 10.89
C GLU A 60 6.70 13.06 9.63
N LYS A 61 6.66 13.86 8.57
CA LYS A 61 6.09 13.45 7.27
C LYS A 61 6.84 12.30 6.64
N ILE A 62 8.16 12.36 6.65
CA ILE A 62 9.04 11.29 6.12
C ILE A 62 8.79 10.00 6.89
N GLY A 63 8.75 10.05 8.22
CA GLY A 63 8.45 8.90 9.08
C GLY A 63 7.07 8.30 8.81
N ALA A 64 6.04 9.15 8.72
CA ALA A 64 4.68 8.72 8.42
C ALA A 64 4.55 8.09 7.02
N LEU A 65 5.25 8.65 6.01
CA LEU A 65 5.28 8.09 4.66
C LEU A 65 6.03 6.75 4.61
N ALA A 66 7.15 6.64 5.31
CA ALA A 66 7.91 5.39 5.40
C ALA A 66 7.04 4.27 6.00
N LYS A 67 6.34 4.53 7.09
CA LYS A 67 5.41 3.57 7.70
C LYS A 67 4.31 3.17 6.71
N LYS A 68 3.65 4.14 6.05
CA LYS A 68 2.61 3.85 5.03
C LYS A 68 3.14 3.03 3.85
N ILE A 69 4.40 3.16 3.49
CA ILE A 69 5.06 2.37 2.45
C ILE A 69 5.22 0.93 2.93
N ASP A 70 5.68 0.72 4.16
CA ASP A 70 5.88 -0.63 4.71
C ASP A 70 4.54 -1.36 4.88
N ASP A 71 3.51 -0.68 5.39
CA ASP A 71 2.14 -1.22 5.46
C ASP A 71 1.63 -1.64 4.07
N THR A 72 1.86 -0.78 3.06
CA THR A 72 1.44 -1.06 1.68
C THR A 72 2.23 -2.22 1.05
N ARG A 73 3.50 -2.39 1.40
CA ARG A 73 4.33 -3.53 0.96
C ARG A 73 3.85 -4.83 1.58
N SER A 74 3.49 -4.81 2.87
CA SER A 74 2.90 -5.97 3.56
C SER A 74 1.60 -6.39 2.88
N GLN A 75 0.68 -5.43 2.67
CA GLN A 75 -0.57 -5.67 1.95
C GLN A 75 -0.33 -6.25 0.55
N LEU A 76 0.61 -5.70 -0.20
CA LEU A 76 0.96 -6.19 -1.53
C LEU A 76 1.44 -7.64 -1.51
N ASN A 77 2.24 -8.00 -0.50
CA ASN A 77 2.70 -9.38 -0.34
C ASN A 77 1.55 -10.33 -0.01
N GLU A 78 0.64 -9.94 0.88
CA GLU A 78 -0.56 -10.71 1.22
C GLU A 78 -1.46 -10.92 -0.01
N GLU A 79 -1.68 -9.88 -0.79
CA GLU A 79 -2.46 -9.93 -2.03
C GLU A 79 -1.83 -10.88 -3.06
N ARG A 80 -0.50 -10.87 -3.20
CA ARG A 80 0.24 -11.79 -4.08
C ARG A 80 0.13 -13.24 -3.61
N VAL A 81 0.26 -13.50 -2.32
CA VAL A 81 0.09 -14.84 -1.75
C VAL A 81 -1.33 -15.34 -1.99
N ARG A 82 -2.34 -14.50 -1.77
CA ARG A 82 -3.75 -14.84 -2.02
C ARG A 82 -4.00 -15.17 -3.50
N LEU A 83 -3.49 -14.34 -4.42
CA LEU A 83 -3.60 -14.61 -5.84
C LEU A 83 -2.97 -15.94 -6.23
N LYS A 84 -1.78 -16.26 -5.72
CA LYS A 84 -1.10 -17.52 -5.95
C LYS A 84 -1.90 -18.73 -5.44
N LYS A 85 -2.54 -18.60 -4.27
CA LYS A 85 -3.43 -19.65 -3.74
C LYS A 85 -4.65 -19.89 -4.63
N LEU A 86 -5.32 -18.81 -5.08
CA LEU A 86 -6.46 -18.91 -5.99
C LEU A 86 -6.09 -19.56 -7.33
N GLN A 87 -4.94 -19.21 -7.90
CA GLN A 87 -4.43 -19.82 -9.13
C GLN A 87 -4.11 -21.31 -8.96
N ALA A 88 -3.54 -21.71 -7.82
CA ALA A 88 -3.29 -23.10 -7.50
C ALA A 88 -4.61 -23.89 -7.36
N GLU A 89 -5.59 -23.34 -6.65
CA GLU A 89 -6.93 -23.94 -6.50
C GLU A 89 -7.62 -24.06 -7.87
N GLN A 90 -7.54 -23.03 -8.71
CA GLN A 90 -8.07 -23.07 -10.08
C GLN A 90 -7.45 -24.20 -10.90
N SER A 91 -6.13 -24.37 -10.81
CA SER A 91 -5.42 -25.42 -11.53
C SER A 91 -5.87 -26.82 -11.08
N GLN A 92 -5.99 -27.04 -9.77
CA GLN A 92 -6.49 -28.30 -9.21
C GLN A 92 -7.92 -28.60 -9.66
N LEU A 93 -8.81 -27.60 -9.59
CA LEU A 93 -10.20 -27.78 -10.02
C LEU A 93 -10.33 -28.05 -11.52
N ARG A 94 -9.45 -27.50 -12.36
CA ARG A 94 -9.41 -27.80 -13.80
C ARG A 94 -8.99 -29.24 -14.05
N ILE A 95 -8.03 -29.77 -13.31
CA ILE A 95 -7.61 -31.18 -13.40
C ILE A 95 -8.77 -32.09 -12.96
N LEU A 96 -9.36 -31.83 -11.79
CA LEU A 96 -10.51 -32.59 -11.27
C LEU A 96 -11.70 -32.58 -12.26
N LYS A 97 -12.00 -31.44 -12.85
CA LYS A 97 -13.02 -31.31 -13.90
C LYS A 97 -12.76 -32.22 -15.08
N ALA A 98 -11.49 -32.27 -15.56
CA ALA A 98 -11.11 -33.12 -16.69
C ALA A 98 -11.25 -34.60 -16.34
N GLU A 99 -10.78 -35.02 -15.18
CA GLU A 99 -10.89 -36.40 -14.68
C GLU A 99 -12.34 -36.82 -14.50
N GLN A 100 -13.15 -36.00 -13.83
CA GLN A 100 -14.59 -36.28 -13.62
C GLN A 100 -15.33 -36.38 -14.95
N LYS A 101 -15.05 -35.48 -15.91
CA LYS A 101 -15.65 -35.59 -17.26
C LYS A 101 -15.26 -36.89 -17.96
N GLN A 102 -14.00 -37.29 -17.87
CA GLN A 102 -13.54 -38.53 -18.47
C GLN A 102 -14.19 -39.76 -17.83
N GLN A 103 -14.30 -39.79 -16.49
CA GLN A 103 -14.99 -40.86 -15.77
C GLN A 103 -16.46 -40.94 -16.16
N LEU A 104 -17.14 -39.80 -16.20
CA LEU A 104 -18.54 -39.72 -16.61
C LEU A 104 -18.74 -40.18 -18.06
N ALA A 105 -17.86 -39.81 -18.98
CA ALA A 105 -17.89 -40.25 -20.38
C ALA A 105 -17.73 -41.77 -20.48
N LYS A 106 -16.78 -42.38 -19.72
CA LYS A 106 -16.62 -43.83 -19.66
C LYS A 106 -17.87 -44.54 -19.14
N GLN A 107 -18.50 -44.01 -18.09
CA GLN A 107 -19.75 -44.54 -17.53
C GLN A 107 -20.90 -44.46 -18.55
N LEU A 108 -21.02 -43.33 -19.27
CA LEU A 108 -22.05 -43.16 -20.29
C LEU A 108 -21.84 -44.11 -21.48
N THR A 109 -20.60 -44.27 -21.95
CA THR A 109 -20.26 -45.21 -23.02
C THR A 109 -20.53 -46.67 -22.59
N GLY A 110 -20.22 -47.01 -21.33
CA GLY A 110 -20.56 -48.33 -20.76
C GLY A 110 -22.08 -48.56 -20.71
N ALA A 111 -22.84 -47.56 -20.26
CA ALA A 111 -24.30 -47.65 -20.23
C ALA A 111 -24.92 -47.77 -21.63
N GLN A 112 -24.37 -47.03 -22.63
CA GLN A 112 -24.81 -47.10 -24.03
C GLN A 112 -24.53 -48.48 -24.64
N LYS A 113 -23.37 -49.12 -24.37
CA LYS A 113 -23.04 -50.46 -24.85
C LYS A 113 -23.92 -51.52 -24.24
N LEU A 114 -24.36 -51.37 -23.00
CA LEU A 114 -25.31 -52.27 -22.35
C LEU A 114 -26.74 -52.09 -22.94
N GLY A 115 -27.00 -51.00 -23.65
CA GLY A 115 -28.19 -50.72 -24.39
C GLY A 115 -29.45 -50.48 -23.56
N ASN A 116 -30.40 -49.74 -24.15
CA ASN A 116 -31.79 -49.65 -23.65
C ASN A 116 -32.44 -51.05 -23.56
N GLN A 117 -31.88 -52.02 -24.24
CA GLN A 117 -32.37 -53.39 -24.29
C GLN A 117 -31.98 -54.22 -23.00
N GLY A 118 -30.97 -53.75 -22.23
CA GLY A 118 -30.52 -54.51 -21.04
C GLY A 118 -31.64 -54.66 -20.01
N SER A 119 -32.33 -53.57 -19.65
CA SER A 119 -33.37 -53.63 -18.62
C SER A 119 -34.63 -54.35 -19.16
N ILE A 120 -34.99 -54.12 -20.42
CA ILE A 120 -36.14 -54.75 -21.07
C ILE A 120 -35.84 -56.26 -21.33
N LYS A 121 -34.61 -56.58 -21.78
CA LYS A 121 -34.23 -57.97 -22.06
C LYS A 121 -34.10 -58.80 -20.80
N ILE A 122 -33.68 -58.19 -19.67
CA ILE A 122 -33.66 -58.81 -18.34
C ILE A 122 -35.09 -59.07 -17.82
N LEU A 123 -36.03 -58.16 -18.06
CA LEU A 123 -37.43 -58.30 -17.70
C LEU A 123 -38.16 -59.33 -18.58
N LEU A 124 -37.73 -59.49 -19.85
CA LEU A 124 -38.33 -60.43 -20.78
C LEU A 124 -37.75 -61.86 -20.68
N ASN A 125 -36.49 -62.00 -20.22
CA ASN A 125 -35.88 -63.29 -19.94
C ASN A 125 -36.24 -63.78 -18.54
N GLN A 126 -37.28 -64.49 -18.41
CA GLN A 126 -37.91 -64.90 -17.10
C GLN A 126 -37.11 -65.96 -16.33
N ASP A 127 -35.79 -66.05 -16.42
CA ASP A 127 -35.04 -67.17 -15.91
C ASP A 127 -34.82 -67.23 -14.41
N ASP A 128 -34.90 -66.15 -13.66
CA ASP A 128 -34.77 -66.18 -12.19
C ASP A 128 -35.16 -64.83 -11.53
N PRO A 129 -36.26 -64.75 -10.78
CA PRO A 129 -36.71 -63.54 -10.08
C PRO A 129 -35.71 -62.98 -9.09
N GLN A 130 -34.87 -63.81 -8.48
CA GLN A 130 -33.86 -63.36 -7.53
C GLN A 130 -32.67 -62.67 -8.25
N LYS A 131 -32.30 -63.11 -9.45
CA LYS A 131 -31.29 -62.46 -10.25
C LYS A 131 -31.78 -61.07 -10.73
N ILE A 132 -33.04 -60.98 -11.13
CA ILE A 132 -33.65 -59.70 -11.53
C ILE A 132 -33.62 -58.70 -10.38
N SER A 133 -34.04 -59.11 -9.18
CA SER A 133 -34.04 -58.21 -8.00
C SER A 133 -32.64 -57.72 -7.65
N ARG A 134 -31.63 -58.58 -7.68
CA ARG A 134 -30.23 -58.20 -7.44
C ARG A 134 -29.72 -57.22 -8.51
N MET A 135 -30.03 -57.49 -9.76
CA MET A 135 -29.60 -56.64 -10.89
C MET A 135 -30.23 -55.25 -10.83
N LEU A 136 -31.53 -55.15 -10.50
CA LEU A 136 -32.21 -53.85 -10.27
C LEU A 136 -31.56 -53.08 -9.12
N LYS A 137 -31.18 -53.76 -8.03
CA LYS A 137 -30.50 -53.14 -6.90
C LYS A 137 -29.11 -52.61 -7.30
N TYR A 138 -28.34 -53.35 -8.11
CA TYR A 138 -27.07 -52.84 -8.66
C TYR A 138 -27.28 -51.65 -9.58
N TYR A 139 -28.32 -51.63 -10.40
CA TYR A 139 -28.63 -50.45 -11.22
C TYR A 139 -28.99 -49.21 -10.38
N GLU A 140 -29.72 -49.41 -9.31
CA GLU A 140 -30.07 -48.35 -8.35
C GLU A 140 -28.81 -47.74 -7.74
N TYR A 141 -27.89 -48.54 -7.18
CA TYR A 141 -26.60 -48.10 -6.64
C TYR A 141 -25.76 -47.42 -7.69
N PHE A 142 -25.69 -47.94 -8.90
CA PHE A 142 -24.92 -47.34 -9.99
C PHE A 142 -25.50 -45.97 -10.41
N ASN A 143 -26.80 -45.83 -10.50
CA ASN A 143 -27.46 -44.57 -10.82
C ASN A 143 -27.27 -43.55 -9.70
N GLN A 144 -27.38 -43.96 -8.44
CA GLN A 144 -27.12 -43.09 -7.31
C GLN A 144 -25.67 -42.58 -7.32
N ALA A 145 -24.67 -43.43 -7.47
CA ALA A 145 -23.27 -43.04 -7.56
C ALA A 145 -23.00 -42.10 -8.76
N ARG A 146 -23.68 -42.30 -9.90
CA ARG A 146 -23.63 -41.39 -11.04
C ARG A 146 -24.22 -40.02 -10.72
N MET A 147 -25.37 -39.96 -10.07
CA MET A 147 -26.00 -38.71 -9.66
C MET A 147 -25.10 -37.92 -8.70
N GLU A 148 -24.50 -38.59 -7.71
CA GLU A 148 -23.53 -37.99 -6.81
C GLU A 148 -22.33 -37.43 -7.56
N SER A 149 -21.77 -38.17 -8.51
CA SER A 149 -20.66 -37.71 -9.36
C SER A 149 -20.99 -36.48 -10.18
N ILE A 150 -22.23 -36.43 -10.74
CA ILE A 150 -22.72 -35.24 -11.47
C ILE A 150 -22.87 -34.06 -10.53
N GLN A 151 -23.41 -34.24 -9.34
CA GLN A 151 -23.57 -33.14 -8.36
C GLN A 151 -22.21 -32.57 -7.96
N VAL A 152 -21.21 -33.41 -7.68
CA VAL A 152 -19.83 -32.98 -7.37
C VAL A 152 -19.24 -32.19 -8.56
N LEU A 153 -19.44 -32.65 -9.79
CA LEU A 153 -18.98 -31.92 -10.98
C LEU A 153 -19.64 -30.53 -11.09
N ILE A 154 -20.93 -30.44 -10.84
CA ILE A 154 -21.67 -29.15 -10.86
C ILE A 154 -21.12 -28.20 -9.80
N ILE A 155 -20.88 -28.67 -8.58
CA ILE A 155 -20.30 -27.89 -7.49
C ILE A 155 -18.92 -27.38 -7.90
N ASN A 156 -18.06 -28.24 -8.45
CA ASN A 156 -16.72 -27.88 -8.89
C ASN A 156 -16.73 -26.86 -10.04
N LEU A 157 -17.69 -26.95 -10.96
CA LEU A 157 -17.88 -25.97 -12.02
C LEU A 157 -18.29 -24.60 -11.50
N LYS A 158 -19.23 -24.57 -10.54
CA LYS A 158 -19.63 -23.32 -9.86
C LYS A 158 -18.43 -22.70 -9.12
N ARG A 159 -17.68 -23.51 -8.38
CA ARG A 159 -16.49 -23.04 -7.67
C ARG A 159 -15.44 -22.50 -8.63
N LEU A 160 -15.23 -23.16 -9.77
CA LEU A 160 -14.29 -22.72 -10.80
C LEU A 160 -14.67 -21.35 -11.39
N ASN A 161 -15.94 -21.11 -11.70
CA ASN A 161 -16.44 -19.82 -12.16
C ASN A 161 -16.24 -18.71 -11.11
N ASN A 162 -16.51 -19.02 -9.82
CA ASN A 162 -16.31 -18.06 -8.73
C ASN A 162 -14.82 -17.69 -8.57
N ILE A 163 -13.94 -18.68 -8.61
CA ILE A 163 -12.49 -18.46 -8.52
C ILE A 163 -11.98 -17.59 -9.69
N GLU A 164 -12.49 -17.78 -10.89
CA GLU A 164 -12.13 -16.93 -12.04
C GLU A 164 -12.48 -15.46 -11.79
N ALA A 165 -13.67 -15.19 -11.25
CA ALA A 165 -14.06 -13.85 -10.85
C ALA A 165 -13.21 -13.30 -9.69
N GLU A 166 -12.91 -14.13 -8.68
CA GLU A 166 -12.03 -13.77 -7.57
C GLU A 166 -10.61 -13.44 -8.04
N ILE A 167 -10.05 -14.18 -8.98
CA ILE A 167 -8.72 -13.92 -9.57
C ILE A 167 -8.70 -12.57 -10.28
N LEU A 168 -9.71 -12.26 -11.10
CA LEU A 168 -9.80 -10.98 -11.80
C LEU A 168 -9.90 -9.81 -10.82
N ALA A 169 -10.72 -9.94 -9.77
CA ALA A 169 -10.86 -8.94 -8.72
C ALA A 169 -9.53 -8.74 -7.97
N GLN A 170 -8.84 -9.84 -7.62
CA GLN A 170 -7.57 -9.80 -6.91
C GLN A 170 -6.44 -9.19 -7.77
N GLN A 171 -6.40 -9.47 -9.07
CA GLN A 171 -5.46 -8.84 -10.00
C GLN A 171 -5.69 -7.33 -10.09
N SER A 172 -6.96 -6.91 -10.15
CA SER A 172 -7.29 -5.47 -10.15
C SER A 172 -6.87 -4.79 -8.84
N ALA A 173 -7.09 -5.43 -7.69
CA ALA A 173 -6.65 -4.93 -6.39
C ALA A 173 -5.11 -4.79 -6.34
N LEU A 174 -4.39 -5.82 -6.79
CA LEU A 174 -2.92 -5.83 -6.85
C LEU A 174 -2.38 -4.64 -7.64
N ILE A 175 -2.91 -4.39 -8.84
CA ILE A 175 -2.51 -3.25 -9.69
C ILE A 175 -2.74 -1.92 -8.96
N LYS A 176 -3.87 -1.76 -8.27
CA LYS A 176 -4.17 -0.55 -7.49
C LYS A 176 -3.18 -0.35 -6.35
N THR A 177 -2.86 -1.42 -5.62
CA THR A 177 -1.90 -1.38 -4.51
C THR A 177 -0.48 -1.09 -5.02
N GLU A 178 -0.04 -1.67 -6.13
CA GLU A 178 1.24 -1.37 -6.78
C GLU A 178 1.34 0.10 -7.20
N ASN A 179 0.31 0.64 -7.85
CA ASN A 179 0.26 2.04 -8.23
C ASN A 179 0.28 2.98 -7.01
N SER A 180 -0.41 2.61 -5.94
CA SER A 180 -0.37 3.33 -4.67
C SER A 180 1.04 3.34 -4.06
N LEU A 181 1.73 2.21 -4.08
CA LEU A 181 3.11 2.07 -3.60
C LEU A 181 4.07 2.94 -4.41
N LEU A 182 3.96 2.95 -5.74
CA LEU A 182 4.77 3.80 -6.61
C LEU A 182 4.56 5.29 -6.30
N LYS A 183 3.29 5.71 -6.12
CA LYS A 183 2.96 7.10 -5.77
C LYS A 183 3.55 7.50 -4.43
N LYS A 184 3.43 6.66 -3.40
CA LYS A 184 4.00 6.91 -2.07
C LYS A 184 5.52 6.98 -2.09
N ASN A 185 6.19 6.09 -2.83
CA ASN A 185 7.65 6.13 -2.99
C ASN A 185 8.12 7.44 -3.67
N LYS A 186 7.38 7.91 -4.69
CA LYS A 186 7.68 9.20 -5.34
C LYS A 186 7.49 10.37 -4.37
N GLN A 187 6.42 10.35 -3.58
CA GLN A 187 6.18 11.36 -2.53
C GLN A 187 7.32 11.37 -1.50
N LEU A 188 7.72 10.20 -1.00
CA LEU A 188 8.84 10.08 -0.06
C LEU A 188 10.15 10.64 -0.65
N GLY A 189 10.43 10.35 -1.92
CA GLY A 189 11.59 10.89 -2.62
C GLY A 189 11.57 12.43 -2.69
N ASN A 190 10.41 13.02 -2.97
CA ASN A 190 10.23 14.48 -3.01
C ASN A 190 10.40 15.10 -1.61
N GLU A 191 9.79 14.54 -0.58
CA GLU A 191 9.93 15.03 0.81
C GLU A 191 11.40 14.97 1.27
N LYS A 192 12.10 13.85 1.01
CA LYS A 192 13.53 13.75 1.33
C LYS A 192 14.38 14.78 0.60
N LYS A 193 14.04 15.10 -0.65
CA LYS A 193 14.74 16.15 -1.41
C LYS A 193 14.48 17.54 -0.83
N GLN A 194 13.24 17.84 -0.46
CA GLN A 194 12.86 19.10 0.20
C GLN A 194 13.56 19.22 1.57
N HIS A 195 13.55 18.16 2.38
CA HIS A 195 14.25 18.11 3.66
C HIS A 195 15.75 18.42 3.50
N LYS A 196 16.40 17.79 2.51
CA LYS A 196 17.81 18.06 2.21
C LYS A 196 18.07 19.53 1.85
N ASN A 197 17.16 20.16 1.10
CA ASN A 197 17.30 21.56 0.73
C ASN A 197 17.09 22.55 1.90
N LEU A 198 16.50 22.10 3.00
CA LEU A 198 16.39 22.90 4.23
C LEU A 198 17.68 22.86 5.08
N LEU A 199 18.56 21.89 4.80
CA LEU A 199 19.82 21.70 5.53
C LEU A 199 21.01 22.40 4.85
N VAL A 200 20.82 22.97 3.68
CA VAL A 200 21.84 23.68 2.87
C VAL A 200 21.56 25.19 2.92
#